data_e68d155cd5204c42a824cdda3a9eeda9
#
_entry.id   e68d155cd5204c42a824cdda3a9eeda9
#
_cell.length_a   1.000
_cell.length_b   1.000
_cell.length_c   1.000
_cell.angle_alpha   90.00
_cell.angle_beta   90.00
_cell.angle_gamma   90.00
#
_symmetry.space_group_name_H-M   'P 1'
#
loop_
_entity.id
_entity.type
_entity.pdbx_description
1 polymer ?
#
loop_
_entity_poly.entity_id
_entity_poly.type
_entity_poly.pdbx_seq_one_letter_code
_entity_poly.pdbx_strand_id
1 'polypeptide(L)'
;MIAEVIMEMIIPKLMASIIDNGVTPGNMQVIYTVGAQMIVAALFGLLFGILGAVAGSHAATGFARNLRRAMFENIQTFSFANIDKYSTAGLVTRMTTDVTNIQNAYQMLLRMSIRAPASMIVALIMSYTINRQLANIYLIAVI
;
A
#
# COMPACT_ATOMS: atom_id res chain seq x y z
N MET A 1 4.23 -2.39 -4.02
CA MET A 1 3.47 -2.68 -2.79
C MET A 1 3.81 -4.05 -2.18
N ILE A 2 3.56 -5.22 -2.83
CA ILE A 2 3.92 -6.53 -2.22
C ILE A 2 5.43 -6.66 -1.98
N ALA A 3 6.26 -6.31 -2.96
CA ALA A 3 7.72 -6.34 -2.81
C ALA A 3 8.23 -5.38 -1.70
N GLU A 4 7.60 -4.24 -1.52
CA GLU A 4 7.85 -3.31 -0.42
C GLU A 4 7.62 -4.00 0.94
N VAL A 5 6.47 -4.66 1.11
CA VAL A 5 6.13 -5.39 2.35
C VAL A 5 7.13 -6.51 2.65
N ILE A 6 7.60 -7.23 1.63
CA ILE A 6 8.62 -8.27 1.80
C ILE A 6 9.93 -7.66 2.31
N MET A 7 10.37 -6.52 1.74
CA MET A 7 11.59 -5.84 2.20
C MET A 7 11.43 -5.32 3.63
N GLU A 8 10.29 -4.73 3.98
CA GLU A 8 9.99 -4.29 5.35
C GLU A 8 10.08 -5.44 6.38
N MET A 9 9.67 -6.65 6.00
CA MET A 9 9.70 -7.80 6.91
C MET A 9 11.09 -8.49 6.99
N ILE A 10 11.97 -8.27 6.02
CA ILE A 10 13.35 -8.77 6.05
C ILE A 10 14.18 -7.99 7.09
N ILE A 11 13.95 -6.71 7.28
CA ILE A 11 14.73 -5.83 8.17
C ILE A 11 14.73 -6.35 9.63
N PRO A 12 13.60 -6.68 10.28
CA PRO A 12 13.60 -7.23 11.63
C PRO A 12 14.36 -8.56 11.74
N LYS A 13 14.31 -9.41 10.70
CA LYS A 13 15.07 -10.67 10.67
C LYS A 13 16.57 -10.45 10.61
N LEU A 14 17.01 -9.49 9.80
CA LEU A 14 18.41 -9.10 9.74
C LEU A 14 18.87 -8.46 11.06
N MET A 15 18.01 -7.67 11.71
CA MET A 15 18.28 -7.08 13.02
C MET A 15 18.50 -8.16 14.09
N ALA A 16 17.64 -9.19 14.14
CA ALA A 16 17.84 -10.33 15.02
C ALA A 16 19.19 -11.03 14.76
N SER A 17 19.55 -11.21 13.48
CA SER A 17 20.84 -11.81 13.11
C SER A 17 22.03 -10.95 13.55
N ILE A 18 21.94 -9.62 13.52
CA ILE A 18 22.98 -8.72 14.05
C ILE A 18 23.15 -8.94 15.57
N ILE A 19 22.05 -9.04 16.31
CA ILE A 19 22.08 -9.22 17.76
C ILE A 19 22.69 -10.58 18.12
N ASP A 20 22.17 -11.64 17.51
CA ASP A 20 22.55 -13.02 17.87
C ASP A 20 23.96 -13.38 17.43
N ASN A 21 24.37 -13.01 16.21
CA ASN A 21 25.61 -13.44 15.59
C ASN A 21 26.69 -12.36 15.55
N GLY A 22 26.33 -11.10 15.77
CA GLY A 22 27.22 -9.96 15.74
C GLY A 22 27.54 -9.43 17.13
N VAL A 23 26.52 -8.92 17.83
CA VAL A 23 26.69 -8.22 19.11
C VAL A 23 27.00 -9.20 20.23
N THR A 24 26.25 -10.30 20.36
CA THR A 24 26.43 -11.26 21.44
C THR A 24 27.82 -11.92 21.44
N PRO A 25 28.35 -12.40 20.29
CA PRO A 25 29.72 -12.94 20.24
C PRO A 25 30.79 -11.87 20.01
N GLY A 26 30.44 -10.59 19.83
CA GLY A 26 31.39 -9.49 19.58
C GLY A 26 32.03 -9.49 18.19
N ASN A 27 31.36 -10.10 17.20
CA ASN A 27 31.88 -10.24 15.84
C ASN A 27 31.53 -9.01 14.98
N MET A 28 32.46 -8.06 14.90
CA MET A 28 32.29 -6.82 14.14
C MET A 28 32.10 -7.04 12.64
N GLN A 29 32.68 -8.09 12.07
CA GLN A 29 32.53 -8.38 10.64
C GLN A 29 31.10 -8.72 10.27
N VAL A 30 30.40 -9.50 11.12
CA VAL A 30 28.97 -9.83 10.94
C VAL A 30 28.12 -8.55 11.04
N ILE A 31 28.42 -7.66 11.99
CA ILE A 31 27.69 -6.41 12.15
C ILE A 31 27.78 -5.56 10.88
N TYR A 32 28.98 -5.38 10.31
CA TYR A 32 29.15 -4.63 9.07
C TYR A 32 28.46 -5.27 7.87
N THR A 33 28.58 -6.60 7.72
CA THR A 33 28.02 -7.31 6.57
C THR A 33 26.49 -7.29 6.61
N VAL A 34 25.89 -7.64 7.76
CA VAL A 34 24.43 -7.66 7.91
C VAL A 34 23.86 -6.23 7.93
N GLY A 35 24.59 -5.28 8.52
CA GLY A 35 24.23 -3.86 8.47
C GLY A 35 24.17 -3.32 7.04
N ALA A 36 25.16 -3.68 6.20
CA ALA A 36 25.12 -3.34 4.77
C ALA A 36 23.92 -3.97 4.05
N GLN A 37 23.59 -5.23 4.34
CA GLN A 37 22.39 -5.89 3.79
C GLN A 37 21.10 -5.20 4.22
N MET A 38 21.02 -4.69 5.46
CA MET A 38 19.86 -3.92 5.94
C MET A 38 19.71 -2.61 5.16
N ILE A 39 20.81 -1.89 4.90
CA ILE A 39 20.77 -0.67 4.10
C ILE A 39 20.28 -0.95 2.68
N VAL A 40 20.80 -2.01 2.06
CA VAL A 40 20.36 -2.43 0.72
C VAL A 40 18.87 -2.81 0.71
N ALA A 41 18.41 -3.57 1.69
CA ALA A 41 16.99 -3.92 1.82
C ALA A 41 16.10 -2.69 2.00
N ALA A 42 16.53 -1.71 2.81
CA ALA A 42 15.82 -0.45 3.01
C ALA A 42 15.73 0.38 1.72
N LEU A 43 16.82 0.45 0.95
CA LEU A 43 16.84 1.16 -0.35
C LEU A 43 15.89 0.50 -1.36
N PHE A 44 15.88 -0.83 -1.44
CA PHE A 44 14.92 -1.54 -2.29
C PHE A 44 13.47 -1.35 -1.80
N GLY A 45 13.23 -1.37 -0.50
CA GLY A 45 11.93 -1.07 0.10
C GLY A 45 11.43 0.32 -0.30
N LEU A 46 12.30 1.33 -0.19
CA LEU A 46 12.01 2.70 -0.62
C LEU A 46 11.69 2.77 -2.12
N LEU A 47 12.50 2.12 -2.96
CA LEU A 47 12.29 2.11 -4.41
C LEU A 47 10.93 1.48 -4.77
N PHE A 48 10.61 0.31 -4.21
CA PHE A 48 9.33 -0.36 -4.45
C PHE A 48 8.15 0.41 -3.87
N GLY A 49 8.33 1.13 -2.76
CA GLY A 49 7.35 2.03 -2.18
C GLY A 49 7.01 3.19 -3.12
N ILE A 50 8.02 3.86 -3.68
CA ILE A 50 7.84 4.95 -4.65
C ILE A 50 7.15 4.43 -5.92
N LEU A 51 7.63 3.32 -6.50
CA LEU A 51 7.02 2.73 -7.70
C LEU A 51 5.55 2.32 -7.44
N GLY A 52 5.26 1.77 -6.26
CA GLY A 52 3.91 1.41 -5.85
C GLY A 52 2.99 2.62 -5.70
N ALA A 53 3.50 3.72 -5.13
CA ALA A 53 2.76 4.97 -4.97
C ALA A 53 2.46 5.62 -6.33
N VAL A 54 3.44 5.68 -7.23
CA VAL A 54 3.27 6.21 -8.59
C VAL A 54 2.25 5.39 -9.37
N ALA A 55 2.36 4.07 -9.37
CA ALA A 55 1.41 3.20 -10.07
C ALA A 55 -0.02 3.35 -9.53
N GLY A 56 -0.18 3.43 -8.19
CA GLY A 56 -1.49 3.65 -7.54
C GLY A 56 -2.09 5.01 -7.89
N SER A 57 -1.27 6.06 -7.95
CA SER A 57 -1.70 7.41 -8.37
C SER A 57 -2.15 7.42 -9.82
N HIS A 58 -1.40 6.79 -10.73
CA HIS A 58 -1.80 6.68 -12.14
C HIS A 58 -3.13 5.93 -12.31
N ALA A 59 -3.32 4.83 -11.59
CA ALA A 59 -4.59 4.09 -11.63
C ALA A 59 -5.76 4.94 -11.12
N ALA A 60 -5.61 5.66 -10.00
CA ALA A 60 -6.64 6.53 -9.45
C ALA A 60 -6.98 7.71 -10.37
N THR A 61 -5.97 8.31 -10.99
CA THR A 61 -6.17 9.40 -11.96
C THR A 61 -6.87 8.90 -13.23
N GLY A 62 -6.48 7.73 -13.73
CA GLY A 62 -7.15 7.08 -14.86
C GLY A 62 -8.63 6.77 -14.58
N PHE A 63 -8.92 6.25 -13.39
CA PHE A 63 -10.28 6.02 -12.93
C PHE A 63 -11.09 7.32 -12.88
N ALA A 64 -10.56 8.38 -12.26
CA ALA A 64 -11.24 9.67 -12.17
C ALA A 64 -11.48 10.32 -13.53
N ARG A 65 -10.52 10.17 -14.47
CA ARG A 65 -10.70 10.63 -15.87
C ARG A 65 -11.88 9.95 -16.54
N ASN A 66 -11.95 8.61 -16.44
CA ASN A 66 -13.03 7.84 -17.04
C ASN A 66 -14.38 8.16 -16.40
N LEU A 67 -14.40 8.33 -15.07
CA LEU A 67 -15.59 8.74 -14.33
C LEU A 67 -16.10 10.12 -14.78
N ARG A 68 -15.22 11.12 -14.87
CA ARG A 68 -15.59 12.45 -15.36
C ARG A 68 -16.13 12.40 -16.79
N ARG A 69 -15.51 11.60 -17.65
CA ARG A 69 -15.97 11.42 -19.02
C ARG A 69 -17.38 10.83 -19.07
N ALA A 70 -17.61 9.74 -18.36
CA ALA A 70 -18.91 9.08 -18.31
C ALA A 70 -20.01 10.01 -17.72
N MET A 71 -19.68 10.77 -16.67
CA MET A 71 -20.57 11.77 -16.10
C MET A 71 -20.90 12.87 -17.11
N PHE A 72 -19.90 13.37 -17.81
CA PHE A 72 -20.09 14.43 -18.81
C PHE A 72 -20.97 13.95 -19.98
N GLU A 73 -20.69 12.76 -20.52
CA GLU A 73 -21.49 12.14 -21.58
C GLU A 73 -22.95 11.96 -21.13
N ASN A 74 -23.18 11.55 -19.88
CA ASN A 74 -24.53 11.40 -19.33
C ASN A 74 -25.24 12.76 -19.14
N ILE A 75 -24.55 13.78 -18.64
CA ILE A 75 -25.11 15.13 -18.48
C ILE A 75 -25.55 15.73 -19.83
N GLN A 76 -24.86 15.43 -20.93
CA GLN A 76 -25.25 15.89 -22.27
C GLN A 76 -26.59 15.30 -22.74
N THR A 77 -27.02 14.19 -22.17
CA THR A 77 -28.34 13.58 -22.48
C THR A 77 -29.48 14.17 -21.65
N PHE A 78 -29.21 15.07 -20.70
CA PHE A 78 -30.22 15.65 -19.82
C PHE A 78 -31.14 16.62 -20.59
N SER A 79 -32.44 16.51 -20.31
CA SER A 79 -33.41 17.52 -20.74
C SER A 79 -33.31 18.77 -19.88
N PHE A 80 -33.87 19.91 -20.36
CA PHE A 80 -33.92 21.14 -19.58
C PHE A 80 -34.54 20.96 -18.19
N ALA A 81 -35.58 20.15 -18.06
CA ALA A 81 -36.21 19.84 -16.78
C ALA A 81 -35.25 19.12 -15.80
N ASN A 82 -34.33 18.30 -16.29
CA ASN A 82 -33.33 17.65 -15.48
C ASN A 82 -32.23 18.63 -15.01
N ILE A 83 -31.82 19.54 -15.87
CA ILE A 83 -30.83 20.59 -15.54
C ILE A 83 -31.36 21.52 -14.46
N ASP A 84 -32.64 21.94 -14.55
CA ASP A 84 -33.29 22.76 -13.53
C ASP A 84 -33.37 22.04 -12.16
N LYS A 85 -33.61 20.72 -12.16
CA LYS A 85 -33.67 19.90 -10.95
C LYS A 85 -32.34 19.80 -10.21
N TYR A 86 -31.23 19.68 -10.94
CA TYR A 86 -29.91 19.41 -10.33
C TYR A 86 -29.07 20.68 -10.14
N SER A 87 -29.44 21.80 -10.63
CA SER A 87 -28.70 23.07 -10.76
C SER A 87 -27.33 22.93 -11.44
N THR A 88 -26.94 23.90 -12.24
CA THR A 88 -25.64 23.88 -12.92
C THR A 88 -24.45 23.88 -11.94
N ALA A 89 -24.56 24.65 -10.86
CA ALA A 89 -23.52 24.70 -9.81
C ALA A 89 -23.33 23.34 -9.12
N GLY A 90 -24.43 22.62 -8.83
CA GLY A 90 -24.37 21.28 -8.24
C GLY A 90 -23.72 20.25 -9.17
N LEU A 91 -24.00 20.29 -10.47
CA LEU A 91 -23.36 19.41 -11.45
C LEU A 91 -21.84 19.68 -11.56
N VAL A 92 -21.43 20.94 -11.55
CA VAL A 92 -20.01 21.32 -11.56
C VAL A 92 -19.29 20.82 -10.31
N THR A 93 -19.88 20.98 -9.12
CA THR A 93 -19.30 20.48 -7.86
C THR A 93 -19.13 18.96 -7.88
N ARG A 94 -20.11 18.20 -8.39
CA ARG A 94 -20.03 16.75 -8.53
C ARG A 94 -18.89 16.32 -9.47
N MET A 95 -18.75 16.98 -10.62
CA MET A 95 -17.70 16.67 -11.59
C MET A 95 -16.28 17.05 -11.12
N THR A 96 -16.17 18.02 -10.23
CA THR A 96 -14.88 18.50 -9.71
C THR A 96 -14.56 17.90 -8.35
N THR A 97 -15.21 18.39 -7.30
CA THR A 97 -14.90 18.06 -5.91
C THR A 97 -15.23 16.61 -5.57
N ASP A 98 -16.44 16.14 -5.93
CA ASP A 98 -16.85 14.79 -5.56
C ASP A 98 -16.04 13.74 -6.29
N VAL A 99 -15.75 13.92 -7.58
CA VAL A 99 -14.88 12.99 -8.32
C VAL A 99 -13.45 13.02 -7.77
N THR A 100 -12.95 14.14 -7.30
CA THR A 100 -11.62 14.21 -6.65
C THR A 100 -11.62 13.48 -5.31
N ASN A 101 -12.68 13.59 -4.52
CA ASN A 101 -12.82 12.84 -3.27
C ASN A 101 -12.90 11.33 -3.52
N ILE A 102 -13.64 10.90 -4.55
CA ILE A 102 -13.72 9.49 -4.97
C ILE A 102 -12.35 9.00 -5.46
N GLN A 103 -11.61 9.81 -6.22
CA GLN A 103 -10.25 9.50 -6.66
C GLN A 103 -9.32 9.23 -5.48
N ASN A 104 -9.35 10.09 -4.46
CA ASN A 104 -8.54 9.93 -3.26
C ASN A 104 -8.93 8.69 -2.45
N ALA A 105 -10.24 8.46 -2.29
CA ALA A 105 -10.76 7.25 -1.64
C ALA A 105 -10.35 5.98 -2.38
N TYR A 106 -10.44 5.97 -3.71
CA TYR A 106 -10.02 4.85 -4.55
C TYR A 106 -8.51 4.56 -4.42
N GLN A 107 -7.67 5.60 -4.41
CA GLN A 107 -6.23 5.46 -4.21
C GLN A 107 -5.90 4.85 -2.83
N MET A 108 -6.60 5.31 -1.79
CA MET A 108 -6.45 4.78 -0.43
C MET A 108 -6.91 3.32 -0.33
N LEU A 109 -8.06 2.99 -0.91
CA LEU A 109 -8.58 1.63 -0.95
C LEU A 109 -7.64 0.68 -1.67
N LEU A 110 -7.11 1.05 -2.84
CA LEU A 110 -6.11 0.25 -3.56
C LEU A 110 -4.89 -0.05 -2.70
N ARG A 111 -4.38 0.97 -2.00
CA ARG A 111 -3.21 0.82 -1.15
C ARG A 111 -3.49 -0.11 0.04
N MET A 112 -4.61 0.09 0.74
CA MET A 112 -5.00 -0.71 1.89
C MET A 112 -5.33 -2.15 1.51
N SER A 113 -6.10 -2.36 0.45
CA SER A 113 -6.55 -3.69 0.01
C SER A 113 -5.40 -4.59 -0.46
N ILE A 114 -4.27 -4.01 -0.90
CA ILE A 114 -3.10 -4.78 -1.30
C ILE A 114 -2.13 -4.94 -0.13
N ARG A 115 -1.84 -3.86 0.60
CA ARG A 115 -0.82 -3.87 1.66
C ARG A 115 -1.24 -4.66 2.89
N ALA A 116 -2.48 -4.54 3.35
CA ALA A 116 -2.95 -5.21 4.56
C ALA A 116 -2.95 -6.75 4.43
N PRO A 117 -3.54 -7.38 3.37
CA PRO A 117 -3.44 -8.83 3.21
C PRO A 117 -2.00 -9.31 2.97
N ALA A 118 -1.21 -8.55 2.20
CA ALA A 118 0.17 -8.90 1.93
C ALA A 118 1.01 -8.91 3.21
N SER A 119 0.89 -7.87 4.06
CA SER A 119 1.60 -7.81 5.33
C SER A 119 1.18 -8.92 6.29
N MET A 120 -0.10 -9.26 6.34
CA MET A 120 -0.62 -10.35 7.15
C MET A 120 -0.05 -11.71 6.72
N ILE A 121 -0.05 -12.01 5.41
CA ILE A 121 0.50 -13.25 4.87
C ILE A 121 2.00 -13.35 5.14
N VAL A 122 2.77 -12.29 4.87
CA VAL A 122 4.21 -12.28 5.09
C VAL A 122 4.54 -12.40 6.58
N ALA A 123 3.80 -11.71 7.46
CA ALA A 123 3.98 -11.83 8.91
C ALA A 123 3.68 -13.24 9.42
N LEU A 124 2.63 -13.91 8.92
CA LEU A 124 2.33 -15.30 9.23
C LEU A 124 3.47 -16.22 8.80
N ILE A 125 3.95 -16.11 7.56
CA ILE A 125 5.06 -16.92 7.05
C ILE A 125 6.31 -16.72 7.94
N MET A 126 6.65 -15.47 8.27
CA MET A 126 7.78 -15.16 9.13
C MET A 126 7.61 -15.74 10.54
N SER A 127 6.43 -15.62 11.14
CA SER A 127 6.13 -16.19 12.44
C SER A 127 6.33 -17.71 12.47
N TYR A 128 5.91 -18.42 11.43
CA TYR A 128 6.13 -19.86 11.28
C TYR A 128 7.62 -20.23 11.15
N THR A 129 8.45 -19.36 10.57
CA THR A 129 9.91 -19.61 10.47
C THR A 129 10.64 -19.42 11.81
N ILE A 130 10.09 -18.61 12.72
CA ILE A 130 10.70 -18.31 14.01
C ILE A 130 10.24 -19.30 15.08
N ASN A 131 8.94 -19.43 15.28
CA ASN A 131 8.38 -20.36 16.27
C ASN A 131 6.97 -20.82 15.88
N ARG A 132 6.85 -22.11 15.58
CA ARG A 132 5.61 -22.75 15.14
C ARG A 132 4.47 -22.67 16.16
N GLN A 133 4.79 -22.74 17.47
CA GLN A 133 3.76 -22.69 18.51
C GLN A 133 3.17 -21.29 18.66
N LEU A 134 4.02 -20.25 18.63
CA LEU A 134 3.59 -18.86 18.70
C LEU A 134 2.85 -18.44 17.41
N ALA A 135 3.25 -18.97 16.27
CA ALA A 135 2.57 -18.70 14.99
C ALA A 135 1.12 -19.20 14.99
N ASN A 136 0.82 -20.34 15.61
CA ASN A 136 -0.54 -20.84 15.74
C ASN A 136 -1.41 -19.93 16.63
N ILE A 137 -0.86 -19.37 17.71
CA ILE A 137 -1.56 -18.40 18.56
C ILE A 137 -1.87 -17.12 17.76
N TYR A 138 -0.89 -16.65 16.98
CA TYR A 138 -1.07 -15.47 16.12
C TYR A 138 -2.14 -15.71 15.05
N LEU A 139 -2.17 -16.91 14.45
CA LEU A 139 -3.18 -17.27 13.44
C LEU A 139 -4.60 -17.27 14.05
N ILE A 140 -4.78 -17.77 15.28
CA ILE A 140 -6.07 -17.74 15.97
C ILE A 140 -6.49 -16.30 16.31
N ALA A 141 -5.53 -15.43 16.65
CA ALA A 141 -5.82 -14.03 17.00
C ALA A 141 -6.19 -13.14 15.79
N VAL A 142 -5.82 -13.56 14.57
CA VAL A 142 -6.09 -12.83 13.32
C VAL A 142 -7.45 -13.22 12.69
N ILE A 143 -7.99 -14.38 13.05
CA ILE A 143 -9.33 -14.85 12.63
C ILE A 143 -10.38 -14.33 13.59
#